data_70da0a0be0328684f92e0642cac4797f
#
_entry.id   70da0a0be0328684f92e0642cac4797f
#
_cell.length_a   1.000
_cell.length_b   1.000
_cell.length_c   1.000
_cell.angle_alpha   90.00
_cell.angle_beta   90.00
_cell.angle_gamma   90.00
#
_symmetry.space_group_name_H-M   'P 1'
#
loop_
_entity.id
_entity.type
_entity.pdbx_description
1 polymer ?
#
loop_
_entity_poly.entity_id
_entity_poly.type
_entity_poly.pdbx_seq_one_letter_code
_entity_poly.pdbx_strand_id
1 'polypeptide(L)'
;MKKIIALTALAFSMFMLAACDSMDGPSPLDTRAGSSSNELNPGGLPSDATLMADSGLQERSINSMDAFDPESINPEDIVVTIYFGFDQYAVASSERPNVKKAADFFASNPDFKIVLVGHTDWYGTEEYNMLLSDKRAKAVADYMSALGIGAERVEIIPRGEAGAAMDVAKTSPEAKHDRRVDIVKFR
;
A
#
# COMPACT_ATOMS: atom_id res chain seq x y z
N MET A 1 36.93 41.56 29.50
CA MET A 1 36.00 42.54 30.11
C MET A 1 34.60 41.96 30.03
N LYS A 2 34.12 41.52 31.18
CA LYS A 2 32.82 41.73 31.81
C LYS A 2 31.60 41.39 30.93
N LYS A 3 30.98 40.23 31.19
CA LYS A 3 29.74 40.02 31.98
C LYS A 3 28.54 40.83 31.44
N ILE A 4 27.46 40.12 31.01
CA ILE A 4 26.14 40.30 31.65
C ILE A 4 25.33 39.02 31.37
N ILE A 5 24.97 38.40 32.48
CA ILE A 5 23.97 37.37 32.67
C ILE A 5 22.65 38.12 32.77
N ALA A 6 21.63 37.70 32.05
CA ALA A 6 20.23 38.04 32.37
C ALA A 6 19.41 36.78 32.39
N LEU A 7 19.14 36.39 33.59
CA LEU A 7 18.21 35.41 34.09
C LEU A 7 16.80 36.00 34.00
N THR A 8 15.86 35.36 33.33
CA THR A 8 14.42 35.53 33.64
C THR A 8 13.79 34.17 33.73
N ALA A 9 13.55 33.82 34.97
CA ALA A 9 12.71 32.72 35.38
C ALA A 9 11.22 33.16 35.39
N LEU A 10 10.38 32.16 35.34
CA LEU A 10 9.01 32.10 35.90
C LEU A 10 7.82 32.56 35.04
N ALA A 11 7.10 31.57 34.49
CA ALA A 11 5.68 31.48 34.80
C ALA A 11 5.19 30.05 34.59
N PHE A 12 5.11 29.36 35.65
CA PHE A 12 4.37 28.14 35.94
C PHE A 12 2.88 28.45 35.78
N SER A 13 2.21 27.81 34.85
CA SER A 13 0.74 27.75 34.88
C SER A 13 0.31 26.31 34.71
N MET A 14 0.06 25.73 35.84
CA MET A 14 -0.58 24.47 36.11
C MET A 14 -2.08 24.60 35.73
N PHE A 15 -2.49 23.92 34.68
CA PHE A 15 -3.90 23.72 34.40
C PHE A 15 -4.19 22.22 34.38
N MET A 16 -4.44 21.70 35.57
CA MET A 16 -5.11 20.44 35.81
C MET A 16 -6.59 20.66 35.57
N LEU A 17 -7.17 19.99 34.63
CA LEU A 17 -8.59 19.65 34.70
C LEU A 17 -8.79 18.32 33.99
N ALA A 18 -9.06 17.33 34.82
CA ALA A 18 -9.55 16.03 34.44
C ALA A 18 -10.92 16.16 33.77
N ALA A 19 -11.08 15.56 32.64
CA ALA A 19 -12.35 15.09 32.15
C ALA A 19 -12.12 13.67 31.61
N CYS A 20 -12.36 12.70 32.50
CA CYS A 20 -12.66 11.35 32.07
C CYS A 20 -14.05 11.39 31.45
N ASP A 21 -14.12 11.44 30.12
CA ASP A 21 -15.36 11.13 29.42
C ASP A 21 -15.23 9.67 28.96
N SER A 22 -16.03 8.84 29.59
CA SER A 22 -16.19 7.44 29.27
C SER A 22 -16.86 7.37 27.90
N MET A 23 -16.10 7.14 26.84
CA MET A 23 -16.68 6.69 25.59
C MET A 23 -17.10 5.23 25.77
N ASP A 24 -18.36 5.03 26.11
CA ASP A 24 -19.07 3.78 25.93
C ASP A 24 -19.15 3.52 24.41
N GLY A 25 -18.18 2.80 23.89
CA GLY A 25 -18.27 2.23 22.55
C GLY A 25 -19.36 1.18 22.51
N PRO A 26 -20.06 1.01 21.38
CA PRO A 26 -21.11 0.03 21.25
C PRO A 26 -20.57 -1.37 21.54
N SER A 27 -21.22 -2.07 22.45
CA SER A 27 -20.92 -3.45 22.83
C SER A 27 -21.08 -4.38 21.61
N PRO A 28 -20.17 -5.36 21.40
CA PRO A 28 -20.20 -6.28 20.26
C PRO A 28 -21.39 -7.26 20.23
N LEU A 29 -22.35 -7.14 21.14
CA LEU A 29 -23.47 -8.08 21.30
C LEU A 29 -24.85 -7.49 21.03
N ASP A 30 -24.95 -6.28 20.48
CA ASP A 30 -26.26 -5.68 20.15
C ASP A 30 -26.69 -6.03 18.72
N THR A 31 -26.69 -7.32 18.41
CA THR A 31 -27.46 -7.86 17.28
C THR A 31 -28.92 -7.99 17.71
N ARG A 32 -29.62 -6.88 17.64
CA ARG A 32 -31.07 -6.87 17.80
C ARG A 32 -31.70 -7.62 16.65
N ALA A 33 -32.06 -8.86 16.90
CA ALA A 33 -32.95 -9.62 16.04
C ALA A 33 -34.27 -8.87 15.93
N GLY A 34 -34.48 -8.20 14.82
CA GLY A 34 -35.77 -7.66 14.41
C GLY A 34 -36.70 -8.82 14.11
N SER A 35 -37.55 -9.16 15.08
CA SER A 35 -38.72 -10.00 14.86
C SER A 35 -39.68 -9.25 13.95
N SER A 36 -39.74 -9.65 12.70
CA SER A 36 -40.88 -9.40 11.81
C SER A 36 -41.49 -10.74 11.45
N SER A 37 -42.53 -11.07 12.16
CA SER A 37 -43.46 -12.13 11.82
C SER A 37 -44.13 -11.80 10.48
N ASN A 38 -43.78 -12.52 9.44
CA ASN A 38 -44.62 -12.63 8.26
C ASN A 38 -44.89 -14.11 7.97
N GLU A 39 -46.15 -14.39 7.91
CA GLU A 39 -46.82 -15.65 7.72
C GLU A 39 -46.27 -16.47 6.56
N LEU A 40 -46.17 -17.77 6.81
CA LEU A 40 -45.98 -18.82 5.84
C LEU A 40 -47.17 -18.84 4.89
N ASN A 41 -47.00 -18.44 3.66
CA ASN A 41 -47.91 -18.74 2.58
C ASN A 41 -47.35 -19.92 1.75
N PRO A 42 -47.93 -21.13 1.84
CA PRO A 42 -47.51 -22.28 1.03
C PRO A 42 -48.28 -22.27 -0.30
N GLY A 43 -47.70 -21.66 -1.31
CA GLY A 43 -48.34 -21.72 -2.63
C GLY A 43 -47.65 -20.84 -3.67
N GLY A 44 -46.94 -21.48 -4.59
CA GLY A 44 -46.51 -20.85 -5.82
C GLY A 44 -45.04 -20.65 -5.98
N LEU A 45 -44.36 -21.62 -6.55
CA LEU A 45 -43.06 -21.43 -7.23
C LEU A 45 -43.34 -20.65 -8.53
N PRO A 46 -42.89 -19.43 -8.72
CA PRO A 46 -42.72 -18.89 -10.04
C PRO A 46 -41.46 -19.46 -10.64
N SER A 47 -41.61 -20.33 -11.61
CA SER A 47 -40.57 -20.75 -12.53
C SER A 47 -40.27 -19.58 -13.49
N ASP A 48 -39.56 -18.61 -13.04
CA ASP A 48 -38.89 -17.65 -13.92
C ASP A 48 -37.61 -17.20 -13.28
N ALA A 49 -36.63 -18.10 -13.36
CA ALA A 49 -35.26 -17.83 -12.98
C ALA A 49 -34.57 -17.12 -14.14
N THR A 50 -34.99 -15.94 -14.48
CA THR A 50 -34.12 -14.93 -15.08
C THR A 50 -33.34 -14.28 -13.96
N LEU A 51 -32.38 -15.03 -13.42
CA LEU A 51 -31.26 -14.44 -12.73
C LEU A 51 -30.52 -13.60 -13.79
N MET A 52 -30.98 -12.38 -13.92
CA MET A 52 -30.09 -11.31 -14.39
C MET A 52 -28.94 -11.23 -13.39
N ALA A 53 -27.94 -12.09 -13.60
CA ALA A 53 -26.61 -11.86 -13.11
C ALA A 53 -26.09 -10.64 -13.84
N ASP A 54 -26.58 -9.47 -13.45
CA ASP A 54 -25.83 -8.23 -13.60
C ASP A 54 -24.75 -8.22 -12.51
N SER A 55 -23.88 -9.23 -12.57
CA SER A 55 -22.54 -9.07 -12.11
C SER A 55 -21.90 -8.14 -13.11
N GLY A 56 -21.90 -6.86 -12.81
CA GLY A 56 -21.02 -5.88 -13.44
C GLY A 56 -19.56 -6.26 -13.18
N LEU A 57 -19.16 -7.41 -13.70
CA LEU A 57 -17.80 -7.68 -14.08
C LEU A 57 -17.56 -6.71 -15.23
N GLN A 58 -17.26 -5.46 -14.84
CA GLN A 58 -16.65 -4.52 -15.72
C GLN A 58 -15.49 -5.28 -16.32
N GLU A 59 -15.63 -5.70 -17.58
CA GLU A 59 -14.50 -6.22 -18.36
C GLU A 59 -13.42 -5.17 -18.19
N ARG A 60 -12.44 -5.47 -17.32
CA ARG A 60 -11.20 -4.72 -17.30
C ARG A 60 -10.74 -4.76 -18.73
N SER A 61 -10.84 -3.61 -19.38
CA SER A 61 -10.26 -3.42 -20.71
C SER A 61 -8.93 -4.15 -20.69
N ILE A 62 -8.81 -5.16 -21.55
CA ILE A 62 -7.56 -5.91 -21.76
C ILE A 62 -6.57 -4.88 -22.30
N ASN A 63 -6.00 -4.11 -21.36
CA ASN A 63 -4.98 -3.14 -21.65
C ASN A 63 -3.68 -3.93 -21.86
N SER A 64 -2.82 -3.41 -22.70
CA SER A 64 -1.51 -3.97 -23.05
C SER A 64 -0.62 -4.43 -21.88
N MET A 65 -1.08 -4.23 -20.63
CA MET A 65 -0.44 -4.68 -19.40
C MET A 65 -0.62 -6.17 -19.10
N ASP A 66 -1.61 -6.84 -19.70
CA ASP A 66 -1.76 -8.30 -19.55
C ASP A 66 -0.56 -9.07 -20.14
N ALA A 67 0.28 -8.39 -20.94
CA ALA A 67 1.51 -8.93 -21.50
C ALA A 67 2.75 -8.71 -20.61
N PHE A 68 2.61 -8.02 -19.46
CA PHE A 68 3.73 -7.80 -18.56
C PHE A 68 3.97 -9.05 -17.70
N ASP A 69 5.12 -9.67 -17.89
CA ASP A 69 5.56 -10.79 -17.08
C ASP A 69 6.50 -10.30 -15.95
N PRO A 70 6.05 -10.30 -14.70
CA PRO A 70 6.85 -9.84 -13.58
C PRO A 70 8.02 -10.78 -13.24
N GLU A 71 8.08 -11.99 -13.83
CA GLU A 71 9.23 -12.91 -13.67
C GLU A 71 10.33 -12.64 -14.68
N SER A 72 9.99 -11.99 -15.79
CA SER A 72 10.88 -11.72 -16.91
C SER A 72 11.22 -10.23 -17.05
N ILE A 73 11.38 -9.52 -15.93
CA ILE A 73 11.72 -8.09 -15.96
C ILE A 73 13.15 -7.91 -16.49
N ASN A 74 13.28 -7.15 -17.56
CA ASN A 74 14.59 -6.78 -18.08
C ASN A 74 15.25 -5.75 -17.14
N PRO A 75 16.47 -5.97 -16.66
CA PRO A 75 17.15 -5.00 -15.78
C PRO A 75 17.24 -3.58 -16.38
N GLU A 76 17.28 -3.47 -17.72
CA GLU A 76 17.31 -2.19 -18.44
C GLU A 76 15.98 -1.41 -18.39
N ASP A 77 14.88 -2.09 -18.03
CA ASP A 77 13.58 -1.48 -17.89
C ASP A 77 13.32 -0.97 -16.45
N ILE A 78 14.16 -1.35 -15.49
CA ILE A 78 14.13 -0.84 -14.14
C ILE A 78 14.71 0.58 -14.13
N VAL A 79 13.85 1.57 -13.93
CA VAL A 79 14.27 2.98 -13.87
C VAL A 79 14.96 3.29 -12.55
N VAL A 80 14.37 2.83 -11.44
CA VAL A 80 14.88 3.02 -10.07
C VAL A 80 14.36 1.90 -9.18
N THR A 81 15.17 1.49 -8.23
CA THR A 81 14.77 0.59 -7.13
C THR A 81 14.69 1.38 -5.81
N ILE A 82 13.63 1.19 -5.03
CA ILE A 82 13.39 1.82 -3.73
C ILE A 82 13.49 0.75 -2.65
N TYR A 83 14.34 0.98 -1.64
CA TYR A 83 14.59 0.02 -0.57
C TYR A 83 13.82 0.34 0.71
N PHE A 84 13.46 -0.72 1.44
CA PHE A 84 12.69 -0.62 2.68
C PHE A 84 13.38 -1.29 3.85
N GLY A 85 13.08 -0.77 5.06
CA GLY A 85 13.47 -1.42 6.29
C GLY A 85 12.71 -2.74 6.53
N PHE A 86 13.19 -3.53 7.50
CA PHE A 86 12.50 -4.74 7.92
C PHE A 86 11.09 -4.37 8.44
N ASP A 87 10.07 -5.06 7.93
CA ASP A 87 8.66 -4.85 8.30
C ASP A 87 8.15 -3.39 8.11
N GLN A 88 8.77 -2.65 7.19
CA GLN A 88 8.39 -1.27 6.87
C GLN A 88 7.85 -1.16 5.44
N TYR A 89 6.85 -0.28 5.27
CA TYR A 89 6.27 0.05 3.97
C TYR A 89 6.27 1.55 3.67
N ALA A 90 6.58 2.40 4.65
CA ALA A 90 6.72 3.83 4.40
C ALA A 90 8.01 4.15 3.65
N VAL A 91 7.93 5.02 2.64
CA VAL A 91 9.11 5.50 1.89
C VAL A 91 10.01 6.32 2.81
N ALA A 92 11.19 5.80 3.10
CA ALA A 92 12.17 6.48 3.94
C ALA A 92 12.59 7.82 3.34
N SER A 93 12.98 8.78 4.19
CA SER A 93 13.45 10.09 3.72
C SER A 93 14.68 10.01 2.81
N SER A 94 15.54 9.01 3.01
CA SER A 94 16.69 8.70 2.15
C SER A 94 16.30 8.24 0.75
N GLU A 95 15.13 7.60 0.60
CA GLU A 95 14.65 7.06 -0.68
C GLU A 95 13.80 8.07 -1.48
N ARG A 96 13.29 9.11 -0.85
CA ARG A 96 12.49 10.14 -1.53
C ARG A 96 13.14 10.77 -2.75
N PRO A 97 14.46 11.09 -2.75
CA PRO A 97 15.15 11.57 -3.95
C PRO A 97 15.13 10.56 -5.10
N ASN A 98 15.17 9.25 -4.79
CA ASN A 98 15.10 8.18 -5.78
C ASN A 98 13.70 8.12 -6.41
N VAL A 99 12.62 8.22 -5.62
CA VAL A 99 11.25 8.28 -6.16
C VAL A 99 11.08 9.53 -7.02
N LYS A 100 11.63 10.70 -6.59
CA LYS A 100 11.59 11.93 -7.39
C LYS A 100 12.31 11.75 -8.72
N LYS A 101 13.47 11.12 -8.74
CA LYS A 101 14.22 10.83 -9.98
C LYS A 101 13.39 9.99 -10.95
N ALA A 102 12.67 8.98 -10.44
CA ALA A 102 11.76 8.19 -11.26
C ALA A 102 10.60 9.04 -11.79
N ALA A 103 9.96 9.86 -10.94
CA ALA A 103 8.87 10.74 -11.36
C ALA A 103 9.33 11.73 -12.44
N ASP A 104 10.50 12.36 -12.30
CA ASP A 104 11.08 13.25 -13.29
C ASP A 104 11.33 12.53 -14.64
N PHE A 105 11.79 11.27 -14.59
CA PHE A 105 11.95 10.44 -15.79
C PHE A 105 10.61 10.21 -16.51
N PHE A 106 9.57 9.80 -15.78
CA PHE A 106 8.26 9.52 -16.37
C PHE A 106 7.49 10.80 -16.79
N ALA A 107 7.75 11.91 -16.14
CA ALA A 107 7.25 13.22 -16.60
C ALA A 107 7.83 13.61 -17.97
N SER A 108 9.10 13.27 -18.20
CA SER A 108 9.78 13.51 -19.48
C SER A 108 9.44 12.48 -20.57
N ASN A 109 8.85 11.34 -20.18
CA ASN A 109 8.55 10.22 -21.06
C ASN A 109 7.08 9.77 -20.88
N PRO A 110 6.11 10.53 -21.38
CA PRO A 110 4.68 10.27 -21.14
C PRO A 110 4.15 8.99 -21.80
N ASP A 111 4.85 8.48 -22.80
CA ASP A 111 4.45 7.27 -23.55
C ASP A 111 4.63 5.97 -22.77
N PHE A 112 5.44 5.99 -21.69
CA PHE A 112 5.63 4.81 -20.85
C PHE A 112 4.57 4.73 -19.77
N LYS A 113 4.06 3.53 -19.55
CA LYS A 113 3.37 3.09 -18.34
C LYS A 113 4.39 2.73 -17.27
N ILE A 114 3.94 2.68 -16.03
CA ILE A 114 4.77 2.46 -14.84
C ILE A 114 4.28 1.20 -14.17
N VAL A 115 5.15 0.24 -13.98
CA VAL A 115 4.86 -0.95 -13.18
C VAL A 115 5.68 -0.90 -11.91
N LEU A 116 5.01 -0.98 -10.77
CA LEU A 116 5.63 -1.03 -9.44
C LEU A 116 5.60 -2.46 -8.94
N VAL A 117 6.75 -3.10 -8.94
CA VAL A 117 6.89 -4.49 -8.51
C VAL A 117 7.40 -4.53 -7.07
N GLY A 118 6.52 -4.95 -6.15
CA GLY A 118 6.83 -4.99 -4.72
C GLY A 118 7.41 -6.34 -4.30
N HIS A 119 8.44 -6.30 -3.46
CA HIS A 119 9.13 -7.48 -2.94
C HIS A 119 9.30 -7.40 -1.42
N THR A 120 9.43 -8.57 -0.79
CA THR A 120 9.80 -8.74 0.62
C THR A 120 10.97 -9.69 0.76
N ASP A 121 11.57 -9.72 1.94
CA ASP A 121 12.42 -10.82 2.35
C ASP A 121 11.58 -12.05 2.70
N TRP A 122 12.24 -13.16 2.98
CA TRP A 122 11.62 -14.48 3.23
C TRP A 122 10.96 -14.61 4.62
N TYR A 123 11.09 -13.59 5.50
CA TYR A 123 10.52 -13.63 6.85
C TYR A 123 9.03 -13.33 6.83
N GLY A 124 8.24 -14.25 7.38
CA GLY A 124 6.79 -14.10 7.51
C GLY A 124 6.03 -15.25 6.88
N THR A 125 4.74 -15.05 6.66
CA THR A 125 3.92 -15.95 5.83
C THR A 125 3.77 -15.38 4.43
N GLU A 126 3.52 -16.23 3.47
CA GLU A 126 3.30 -15.83 2.07
C GLU A 126 2.21 -14.74 1.97
N GLU A 127 1.08 -14.94 2.66
CA GLU A 127 -0.03 -13.98 2.66
C GLU A 127 0.37 -12.64 3.27
N TYR A 128 1.11 -12.66 4.36
CA TYR A 128 1.64 -11.45 4.98
C TYR A 128 2.59 -10.72 4.04
N ASN A 129 3.51 -11.44 3.43
CA ASN A 129 4.51 -10.89 2.52
C ASN A 129 3.87 -10.35 1.23
N MET A 130 2.82 -10.98 0.74
CA MET A 130 2.02 -10.48 -0.38
C MET A 130 1.39 -9.12 -0.03
N LEU A 131 0.76 -9.01 1.14
CA LEU A 131 0.17 -7.74 1.61
C LEU A 131 1.23 -6.66 1.90
N LEU A 132 2.40 -7.04 2.42
CA LEU A 132 3.48 -6.09 2.70
C LEU A 132 4.08 -5.53 1.41
N SER A 133 4.28 -6.38 0.41
CA SER A 133 4.76 -5.96 -0.91
C SER A 133 3.78 -5.02 -1.61
N ASP A 134 2.47 -5.29 -1.52
CA ASP A 134 1.41 -4.41 -2.03
C ASP A 134 1.43 -3.03 -1.34
N LYS A 135 1.52 -3.00 0.01
CA LYS A 135 1.60 -1.75 0.78
C LYS A 135 2.84 -0.92 0.41
N ARG A 136 3.99 -1.57 0.17
CA ARG A 136 5.21 -0.90 -0.28
C ARG A 136 5.01 -0.24 -1.64
N ALA A 137 4.50 -0.99 -2.60
CA ALA A 137 4.24 -0.48 -3.95
C ALA A 137 3.21 0.66 -3.93
N LYS A 138 2.13 0.55 -3.14
CA LYS A 138 1.16 1.64 -2.93
C LYS A 138 1.79 2.89 -2.34
N ALA A 139 2.67 2.76 -1.35
CA ALA A 139 3.35 3.91 -0.77
C ALA A 139 4.24 4.65 -1.79
N VAL A 140 4.87 3.92 -2.71
CA VAL A 140 5.62 4.52 -3.83
C VAL A 140 4.66 5.19 -4.82
N ALA A 141 3.55 4.53 -5.18
CA ALA A 141 2.53 5.08 -6.08
C ALA A 141 1.95 6.40 -5.55
N ASP A 142 1.58 6.43 -4.26
CA ASP A 142 1.05 7.61 -3.60
C ASP A 142 2.06 8.78 -3.63
N TYR A 143 3.35 8.46 -3.40
CA TYR A 143 4.39 9.47 -3.45
C TYR A 143 4.61 9.99 -4.89
N MET A 144 4.59 9.12 -5.91
CA MET A 144 4.66 9.50 -7.31
C MET A 144 3.45 10.35 -7.74
N SER A 145 2.25 10.01 -7.26
CA SER A 145 1.04 10.79 -7.48
C SER A 145 1.15 12.20 -6.88
N ALA A 146 1.70 12.33 -5.67
CA ALA A 146 1.99 13.63 -5.06
C ALA A 146 3.02 14.46 -5.85
N LEU A 147 3.84 13.80 -6.68
CA LEU A 147 4.78 14.46 -7.61
C LEU A 147 4.18 14.72 -9.00
N GLY A 148 2.88 14.47 -9.20
CA GLY A 148 2.16 14.77 -10.43
C GLY A 148 2.09 13.65 -11.46
N ILE A 149 2.45 12.41 -11.09
CA ILE A 149 2.27 11.25 -11.96
C ILE A 149 0.82 10.75 -11.84
N GLY A 150 0.11 10.65 -12.98
CA GLY A 150 -1.28 10.18 -13.01
C GLY A 150 -1.40 8.71 -12.60
N ALA A 151 -2.38 8.42 -11.75
CA ALA A 151 -2.60 7.07 -11.22
C ALA A 151 -2.96 6.05 -12.32
N GLU A 152 -3.57 6.52 -13.42
CA GLU A 152 -3.93 5.70 -14.58
C GLU A 152 -2.72 5.16 -15.35
N ARG A 153 -1.54 5.70 -15.08
CA ARG A 153 -0.27 5.25 -15.66
C ARG A 153 0.45 4.22 -14.80
N VAL A 154 -0.02 3.99 -13.58
CA VAL A 154 0.66 3.18 -12.57
C VAL A 154 -0.07 1.87 -12.35
N GLU A 155 0.61 0.77 -12.55
CA GLU A 155 0.17 -0.58 -12.19
C GLU A 155 0.99 -1.09 -11.00
N ILE A 156 0.36 -1.85 -10.10
CA ILE A 156 1.00 -2.42 -8.92
C ILE A 156 0.96 -3.93 -9.02
N ILE A 157 2.13 -4.55 -8.89
CA ILE A 157 2.28 -6.00 -8.90
C ILE A 157 3.00 -6.43 -7.61
N PRO A 158 2.27 -6.92 -6.61
CA PRO A 158 2.88 -7.49 -5.43
C PRO A 158 3.43 -8.88 -5.74
N ARG A 159 4.67 -9.16 -5.34
CA ARG A 159 5.32 -10.47 -5.48
C ARG A 159 5.64 -11.14 -4.15
N GLY A 160 5.41 -10.46 -3.04
CA GLY A 160 5.74 -11.00 -1.73
C GLY A 160 7.21 -11.41 -1.65
N GLU A 161 7.46 -12.61 -1.16
CA GLU A 161 8.79 -13.20 -1.03
C GLU A 161 9.28 -13.99 -2.25
N ALA A 162 8.54 -13.94 -3.36
CA ALA A 162 8.93 -14.66 -4.57
C ALA A 162 10.31 -14.23 -5.07
N GLY A 163 11.26 -15.18 -5.12
CA GLY A 163 12.65 -14.95 -5.49
C GLY A 163 13.53 -14.37 -4.40
N ALA A 164 13.04 -14.29 -3.15
CA ALA A 164 13.86 -13.87 -2.01
C ALA A 164 14.90 -14.91 -1.63
N ALA A 165 16.03 -14.44 -1.10
CA ALA A 165 17.06 -15.31 -0.56
C ALA A 165 16.57 -15.97 0.74
N MET A 166 16.48 -17.29 0.72
CA MET A 166 15.99 -18.07 1.86
C MET A 166 17.10 -18.31 2.89
N ASP A 167 16.69 -18.51 4.15
CA ASP A 167 17.59 -18.89 5.27
C ASP A 167 18.73 -17.91 5.58
N VAL A 168 18.59 -16.65 5.14
CA VAL A 168 19.56 -15.59 5.42
C VAL A 168 19.15 -14.76 6.62
N ALA A 169 20.12 -14.15 7.31
CA ALA A 169 19.83 -13.28 8.44
C ALA A 169 19.08 -12.01 8.02
N LYS A 170 18.15 -11.51 8.85
CA LYS A 170 17.39 -10.25 8.57
C LYS A 170 18.26 -9.04 8.26
N THR A 171 19.48 -9.03 8.79
CA THR A 171 20.46 -7.94 8.62
C THR A 171 21.42 -8.17 7.47
N SER A 172 21.33 -9.32 6.80
CA SER A 172 22.20 -9.65 5.67
C SER A 172 21.99 -8.68 4.49
N PRO A 173 23.00 -8.51 3.64
CA PRO A 173 22.87 -7.73 2.42
C PRO A 173 21.76 -8.25 1.49
N GLU A 174 21.61 -9.58 1.38
CA GLU A 174 20.62 -10.26 0.53
C GLU A 174 19.20 -9.92 1.00
N ALA A 175 18.89 -10.13 2.30
CA ALA A 175 17.59 -9.78 2.86
C ALA A 175 17.28 -8.28 2.73
N LYS A 176 18.28 -7.41 2.84
CA LYS A 176 18.10 -5.96 2.59
C LYS A 176 17.79 -5.66 1.13
N HIS A 177 18.43 -6.38 0.22
CA HIS A 177 18.19 -6.25 -1.23
C HIS A 177 16.78 -6.73 -1.62
N ASP A 178 16.27 -7.76 -0.95
CA ASP A 178 14.94 -8.31 -1.23
C ASP A 178 13.80 -7.36 -0.82
N ARG A 179 14.01 -6.53 0.21
CA ARG A 179 13.03 -5.54 0.67
C ARG A 179 13.01 -4.31 -0.23
N ARG A 180 12.38 -4.41 -1.39
CA ARG A 180 12.41 -3.35 -2.40
C ARG A 180 11.10 -3.21 -3.16
N VAL A 181 11.00 -2.11 -3.88
CA VAL A 181 10.04 -1.89 -4.97
C VAL A 181 10.83 -1.48 -6.20
N ASP A 182 10.70 -2.24 -7.26
CA ASP A 182 11.29 -1.92 -8.55
C ASP A 182 10.29 -1.07 -9.36
N ILE A 183 10.74 0.09 -9.83
CA ILE A 183 9.97 1.00 -10.68
C ILE A 183 10.37 0.72 -12.12
N VAL A 184 9.47 0.07 -12.86
CA VAL A 184 9.73 -0.46 -14.19
C VAL A 184 8.99 0.37 -15.23
N LYS A 185 9.66 0.73 -16.34
CA LYS A 185 9.01 1.32 -17.51
C LYS A 185 8.44 0.21 -18.39
N PHE A 186 7.22 0.41 -18.88
CA PHE A 186 6.54 -0.49 -19.79
C PHE A 186 5.92 0.28 -20.95
N ARG A 187 5.95 -0.29 -22.15
CA ARG A 187 5.47 0.39 -23.37
C ARG A 187 4.40 -0.42 -24.08
#